data_a70969504ebda26373bb7bd11b4d4f0f
#
_entry.id   a70969504ebda26373bb7bd11b4d4f0f
#
_cell.length_a   1.000
_cell.length_b   1.000
_cell.length_c   1.000
_cell.angle_alpha   90.00
_cell.angle_beta   90.00
_cell.angle_gamma   90.00
#
_symmetry.space_group_name_H-M   'P 1'
#
loop_
_entity.id
_entity.type
_entity.pdbx_description
1 polymer ?
#
loop_
_entity_poly.entity_id
_entity_poly.type
_entity_poly.pdbx_seq_one_letter_code
_entity_poly.pdbx_strand_id
1 'polypeptide(L)'
;MFQLTRSVTWQALKQLQAQTAGDRIRDYFSADPQRFERMSLRVGGLFLDYSKHHISDAVLDKLLELADHSALVQRRAQMFSGDIINVTENRPVLHTALRNLSEGPLMVDGQDVMPEIHSTREQIRRFSEAVRSGEWKGYSGERIRDVVNIGIGGSDLGPNMACRALLKQRHPELSFHFVSNVDGTHIQKVLSRLDPATTLFIVSTKTFSTQETLLNAKTARRWFLENAGEDADVGAHFVAASTNRKAAMEFGIREENVFEFWAWVGGRYSMWSSIGLPIALSIGFDGFMEMLEGAHEMDQHFLNAPNDANMPVLMALIGIWYINFQGAETHAIVPYDQALHQLPAFLQQLDMESNGKSVDIFGHPVDYKTGPIVWGQTGSNGQHAFFQLLHQGTRYVPIDFIASLKPEPGVEDHHFALLTNMLAQANAFMEGSQESSRLDPYSCPGNRPSSTLLLDELTPRNLGALIALYEHKVFVQGVIWNINSFDQWGVQLGKRIAGEISERIDEQSQDFDASTQGLLKLVRERFTTSQGAGGDTTPADPPAKKNTRSKRKA
;
A
#
# COMPACT_ATOMS: atom_id res chain seq x y z
N MET A 1 -29.96 17.84 -8.08
CA MET A 1 -28.68 17.56 -7.41
C MET A 1 -28.98 16.56 -6.29
N PHE A 2 -28.53 15.33 -6.42
CA PHE A 2 -28.69 14.33 -5.36
C PHE A 2 -27.76 14.71 -4.22
N GLN A 3 -28.30 15.04 -3.05
CA GLN A 3 -27.50 15.32 -1.86
C GLN A 3 -27.60 14.10 -0.94
N LEU A 4 -26.52 13.34 -0.83
CA LEU A 4 -26.43 12.11 -0.04
C LEU A 4 -27.01 12.30 1.37
N THR A 5 -26.60 13.39 2.03
CA THR A 5 -27.02 13.73 3.41
C THR A 5 -28.50 14.04 3.56
N ARG A 6 -29.21 14.34 2.46
CA ARG A 6 -30.67 14.60 2.46
C ARG A 6 -31.49 13.38 2.07
N SER A 7 -30.87 12.27 1.71
CA SER A 7 -31.59 11.04 1.39
C SER A 7 -32.35 10.52 2.62
N VAL A 8 -33.47 9.88 2.39
CA VAL A 8 -34.30 9.28 3.46
C VAL A 8 -33.49 8.28 4.27
N THR A 9 -32.69 7.44 3.59
CA THR A 9 -31.85 6.41 4.22
C THR A 9 -30.76 7.05 5.12
N TRP A 10 -30.09 8.11 4.66
CA TRP A 10 -29.10 8.83 5.48
C TRP A 10 -29.71 9.46 6.73
N GLN A 11 -30.88 10.07 6.60
CA GLN A 11 -31.59 10.66 7.74
C GLN A 11 -32.06 9.59 8.72
N ALA A 12 -32.51 8.41 8.22
CA ALA A 12 -32.87 7.28 9.06
C ALA A 12 -31.65 6.76 9.84
N LEU A 13 -30.46 6.66 9.19
CA LEU A 13 -29.21 6.29 9.87
C LEU A 13 -28.82 7.29 10.98
N LYS A 14 -29.01 8.60 10.77
CA LYS A 14 -28.81 9.62 11.82
C LYS A 14 -29.76 9.42 13.00
N GLN A 15 -31.02 9.09 12.74
CA GLN A 15 -31.98 8.80 13.78
C GLN A 15 -31.62 7.54 14.56
N LEU A 16 -31.23 6.46 13.87
CA LEU A 16 -30.78 5.23 14.49
C LEU A 16 -29.52 5.45 15.33
N GLN A 17 -28.56 6.26 14.87
CA GLN A 17 -27.38 6.62 15.65
C GLN A 17 -27.77 7.30 16.98
N ALA A 18 -28.70 8.25 16.95
CA ALA A 18 -29.18 8.88 18.18
C ALA A 18 -29.92 7.91 19.11
N GLN A 19 -30.68 6.97 18.57
CA GLN A 19 -31.42 5.94 19.34
C GLN A 19 -30.47 4.94 19.98
N THR A 20 -29.40 4.52 19.28
CA THR A 20 -28.44 3.50 19.75
C THR A 20 -27.24 4.09 20.50
N ALA A 21 -27.18 5.41 20.71
CA ALA A 21 -26.02 6.07 21.33
C ALA A 21 -25.71 5.58 22.77
N GLY A 22 -26.70 5.05 23.46
CA GLY A 22 -26.56 4.47 24.81
C GLY A 22 -26.26 2.96 24.84
N ASP A 23 -26.33 2.30 23.69
CA ASP A 23 -26.17 0.85 23.62
C ASP A 23 -24.71 0.43 23.84
N ARG A 24 -24.50 -0.78 24.32
CA ARG A 24 -23.18 -1.36 24.45
C ARG A 24 -23.05 -2.58 23.52
N ILE A 25 -21.92 -2.72 22.88
CA ILE A 25 -21.64 -3.85 21.97
C ILE A 25 -21.87 -5.20 22.66
N ARG A 26 -21.45 -5.34 23.93
CA ARG A 26 -21.65 -6.57 24.70
C ARG A 26 -23.13 -6.93 24.89
N ASP A 27 -24.01 -5.92 24.98
CA ASP A 27 -25.42 -6.15 25.23
C ASP A 27 -26.11 -6.78 24.01
N TYR A 28 -25.59 -6.50 22.79
CA TYR A 28 -26.05 -7.17 21.58
C TYR A 28 -25.78 -8.67 21.58
N PHE A 29 -24.65 -9.13 22.19
CA PHE A 29 -24.39 -10.57 22.36
C PHE A 29 -25.31 -11.22 23.40
N SER A 30 -25.69 -10.46 24.43
CA SER A 30 -26.66 -10.94 25.41
C SER A 30 -28.07 -11.09 24.86
N ALA A 31 -28.45 -10.19 23.93
CA ALA A 31 -29.73 -10.20 23.24
C ALA A 31 -29.79 -11.25 22.11
N ASP A 32 -28.66 -11.51 21.46
CA ASP A 32 -28.53 -12.45 20.34
C ASP A 32 -27.30 -13.36 20.52
N PRO A 33 -27.47 -14.55 21.11
CA PRO A 33 -26.38 -15.53 21.25
C PRO A 33 -25.78 -16.02 19.93
N GLN A 34 -26.49 -15.87 18.79
CA GLN A 34 -26.03 -16.27 17.46
C GLN A 34 -25.40 -15.11 16.68
N ARG A 35 -25.15 -13.96 17.34
CA ARG A 35 -24.61 -12.77 16.69
C ARG A 35 -23.29 -13.04 15.96
N PHE A 36 -22.40 -13.84 16.54
CA PHE A 36 -21.14 -14.21 15.92
C PHE A 36 -21.37 -14.95 14.59
N GLU A 37 -22.23 -15.96 14.57
CA GLU A 37 -22.53 -16.74 13.36
C GLU A 37 -23.17 -15.88 12.27
N ARG A 38 -24.07 -14.97 12.66
CA ARG A 38 -24.78 -14.08 11.71
C ARG A 38 -23.90 -12.94 11.19
N MET A 39 -22.94 -12.49 12.01
CA MET A 39 -22.05 -11.37 11.68
C MET A 39 -20.61 -11.84 11.43
N SER A 40 -20.49 -12.97 10.80
CA SER A 40 -19.22 -13.49 10.29
C SER A 40 -19.43 -14.12 8.93
N LEU A 41 -18.38 -14.12 8.11
CA LEU A 41 -18.39 -14.78 6.79
C LEU A 41 -17.00 -15.21 6.38
N ARG A 42 -16.96 -16.22 5.48
CA ARG A 42 -15.73 -16.75 4.91
C ARG A 42 -15.73 -16.62 3.40
N VAL A 43 -14.59 -16.21 2.85
CA VAL A 43 -14.34 -16.16 1.40
C VAL A 43 -12.95 -16.75 1.15
N GLY A 44 -12.90 -17.88 0.49
CA GLY A 44 -11.64 -18.62 0.33
C GLY A 44 -10.96 -18.86 1.69
N GLY A 45 -9.69 -18.49 1.79
CA GLY A 45 -8.91 -18.59 3.02
C GLY A 45 -9.04 -17.40 3.99
N LEU A 46 -9.98 -16.47 3.76
CA LEU A 46 -10.24 -15.33 4.64
C LEU A 46 -11.54 -15.54 5.43
N PHE A 47 -11.48 -15.24 6.73
CA PHE A 47 -12.62 -15.22 7.62
C PHE A 47 -12.74 -13.85 8.29
N LEU A 48 -13.91 -13.21 8.18
CA LEU A 48 -14.22 -11.93 8.81
C LEU A 48 -15.25 -12.15 9.94
N ASP A 49 -14.91 -11.73 11.15
CA ASP A 49 -15.84 -11.47 12.25
C ASP A 49 -16.03 -9.96 12.42
N TYR A 50 -17.24 -9.48 12.19
CA TYR A 50 -17.64 -8.09 12.40
C TYR A 50 -18.73 -7.96 13.49
N SER A 51 -18.86 -8.97 14.34
CA SER A 51 -19.87 -9.01 15.41
C SER A 51 -19.59 -7.99 16.53
N LYS A 52 -18.31 -7.59 16.72
CA LYS A 52 -17.91 -6.63 17.77
C LYS A 52 -18.01 -5.18 17.31
N HIS A 53 -19.06 -4.86 16.54
CA HIS A 53 -19.37 -3.49 16.13
C HIS A 53 -20.63 -2.97 16.80
N HIS A 54 -20.67 -1.65 17.03
CA HIS A 54 -21.84 -0.93 17.52
C HIS A 54 -22.87 -0.76 16.40
N ILE A 55 -23.39 -1.89 15.92
CA ILE A 55 -24.32 -2.01 14.81
C ILE A 55 -25.42 -2.98 15.19
N SER A 56 -26.67 -2.47 15.33
CA SER A 56 -27.88 -3.29 15.46
C SER A 56 -28.36 -3.79 14.10
N ASP A 57 -29.26 -4.75 14.07
CA ASP A 57 -29.86 -5.25 12.82
C ASP A 57 -30.51 -4.10 12.03
N ALA A 58 -31.25 -3.21 12.71
CA ALA A 58 -31.85 -2.05 12.05
C ALA A 58 -30.84 -1.10 11.44
N VAL A 59 -29.66 -0.92 12.05
CA VAL A 59 -28.55 -0.15 11.49
C VAL A 59 -27.97 -0.85 10.28
N LEU A 60 -27.73 -2.16 10.34
CA LEU A 60 -27.20 -2.94 9.22
C LEU A 60 -28.13 -2.91 8.02
N ASP A 61 -29.44 -3.12 8.23
CA ASP A 61 -30.47 -3.05 7.18
C ASP A 61 -30.45 -1.69 6.47
N LYS A 62 -30.33 -0.59 7.23
CA LYS A 62 -30.28 0.75 6.64
C LYS A 62 -28.96 1.07 5.95
N LEU A 63 -27.84 0.47 6.38
CA LEU A 63 -26.56 0.58 5.68
C LEU A 63 -26.61 -0.20 4.34
N LEU A 64 -27.21 -1.38 4.31
CA LEU A 64 -27.45 -2.14 3.08
C LEU A 64 -28.35 -1.37 2.11
N GLU A 65 -29.45 -0.79 2.61
CA GLU A 65 -30.32 0.09 1.82
C GLU A 65 -29.55 1.30 1.25
N LEU A 66 -28.58 1.87 2.01
CA LEU A 66 -27.74 2.95 1.51
C LEU A 66 -26.86 2.49 0.35
N ALA A 67 -26.29 1.29 0.41
CA ALA A 67 -25.52 0.71 -0.68
C ALA A 67 -26.37 0.50 -1.93
N ASP A 68 -27.60 -0.04 -1.77
CA ASP A 68 -28.54 -0.29 -2.88
C ASP A 68 -28.96 1.03 -3.58
N HIS A 69 -29.13 2.10 -2.83
CA HIS A 69 -29.50 3.41 -3.36
C HIS A 69 -28.30 4.19 -3.97
N SER A 70 -27.07 3.76 -3.76
CA SER A 70 -25.86 4.44 -4.25
C SER A 70 -25.40 4.06 -5.65
N ALA A 71 -26.23 3.33 -6.42
CA ALA A 71 -25.86 2.76 -7.73
C ALA A 71 -24.62 1.82 -7.69
N LEU A 72 -24.34 1.19 -6.55
CA LEU A 72 -23.17 0.34 -6.35
C LEU A 72 -23.09 -0.80 -7.36
N VAL A 73 -24.21 -1.48 -7.63
CA VAL A 73 -24.27 -2.59 -8.60
C VAL A 73 -23.86 -2.13 -9.99
N GLN A 74 -24.37 -0.96 -10.43
CA GLN A 74 -24.02 -0.38 -11.73
C GLN A 74 -22.53 0.02 -11.79
N ARG A 75 -22.03 0.73 -10.78
CA ARG A 75 -20.63 1.18 -10.73
C ARG A 75 -19.64 0.02 -10.68
N ARG A 76 -19.99 -1.03 -9.94
CA ARG A 76 -19.24 -2.29 -9.90
C ARG A 76 -19.17 -2.93 -11.30
N ALA A 77 -20.30 -3.08 -11.96
CA ALA A 77 -20.33 -3.60 -13.34
C ALA A 77 -19.47 -2.75 -14.29
N GLN A 78 -19.57 -1.41 -14.21
CA GLN A 78 -18.76 -0.49 -15.01
C GLN A 78 -17.25 -0.64 -14.78
N MET A 79 -16.80 -0.88 -13.55
CA MET A 79 -15.39 -1.12 -13.26
C MET A 79 -14.87 -2.40 -13.93
N PHE A 80 -15.66 -3.46 -13.92
CA PHE A 80 -15.28 -4.74 -14.52
C PHE A 80 -15.45 -4.81 -16.04
N SER A 81 -16.32 -3.96 -16.62
CA SER A 81 -16.53 -3.90 -18.08
C SER A 81 -15.52 -3.02 -18.83
N GLY A 82 -14.72 -2.23 -18.10
CA GLY A 82 -13.80 -1.28 -18.73
C GLY A 82 -14.41 0.07 -19.08
N ASP A 83 -15.58 0.39 -18.52
CA ASP A 83 -16.18 1.71 -18.69
C ASP A 83 -15.32 2.81 -18.04
N ILE A 84 -15.44 4.04 -18.55
CA ILE A 84 -14.75 5.20 -18.00
C ILE A 84 -15.38 5.58 -16.66
N ILE A 85 -14.76 5.18 -15.55
CA ILE A 85 -15.18 5.53 -14.18
C ILE A 85 -14.23 6.50 -13.48
N ASN A 86 -13.00 6.66 -13.95
CA ASN A 86 -12.11 7.74 -13.54
C ASN A 86 -12.40 8.97 -14.40
N VAL A 87 -13.45 9.70 -14.02
CA VAL A 87 -14.01 10.78 -14.85
C VAL A 87 -13.09 11.99 -14.99
N THR A 88 -12.26 12.30 -14.00
CA THR A 88 -11.36 13.46 -14.01
C THR A 88 -10.13 13.26 -14.88
N GLU A 89 -9.73 12.02 -15.11
CA GLU A 89 -8.62 11.66 -16.01
C GLU A 89 -9.12 11.01 -17.31
N ASN A 90 -10.45 10.88 -17.48
CA ASN A 90 -11.13 10.33 -18.65
C ASN A 90 -10.57 8.97 -19.09
N ARG A 91 -10.52 8.00 -18.15
CA ARG A 91 -10.02 6.65 -18.44
C ARG A 91 -10.75 5.57 -17.64
N PRO A 92 -10.72 4.32 -18.10
CA PRO A 92 -11.18 3.19 -17.32
C PRO A 92 -10.27 2.92 -16.12
N VAL A 93 -10.73 2.04 -15.23
CA VAL A 93 -9.98 1.57 -14.07
C VAL A 93 -10.00 0.04 -14.11
N LEU A 94 -8.89 -0.55 -14.53
CA LEU A 94 -8.83 -1.96 -14.88
C LEU A 94 -7.71 -2.73 -14.17
N HIS A 95 -7.40 -2.35 -12.92
CA HIS A 95 -6.51 -3.17 -12.11
C HIS A 95 -7.05 -4.60 -11.92
N THR A 96 -8.36 -4.80 -11.97
CA THR A 96 -9.02 -6.13 -11.94
C THR A 96 -8.69 -6.96 -13.18
N ALA A 97 -8.49 -6.35 -14.36
CA ALA A 97 -8.08 -7.05 -15.58
C ALA A 97 -6.70 -7.70 -15.44
N LEU A 98 -5.79 -7.06 -14.67
CA LEU A 98 -4.44 -7.57 -14.44
C LEU A 98 -4.40 -8.90 -13.67
N ARG A 99 -5.47 -9.24 -12.99
CA ARG A 99 -5.65 -10.48 -12.23
C ARG A 99 -6.86 -11.29 -12.70
N ASN A 100 -7.46 -10.88 -13.83
CA ASN A 100 -8.51 -11.66 -14.46
C ASN A 100 -7.93 -12.95 -15.05
N LEU A 101 -8.47 -14.08 -14.61
CA LEU A 101 -8.09 -15.42 -15.05
C LEU A 101 -9.25 -16.11 -15.80
N SER A 102 -10.36 -15.40 -15.99
CA SER A 102 -11.49 -15.89 -16.77
C SER A 102 -11.15 -15.87 -18.27
N GLU A 103 -11.68 -16.82 -19.01
CA GLU A 103 -11.59 -16.82 -20.47
C GLU A 103 -12.54 -15.76 -21.05
N GLY A 104 -12.08 -15.01 -22.03
CA GLY A 104 -12.88 -14.05 -22.77
C GLY A 104 -12.20 -12.68 -22.92
N PRO A 105 -12.62 -11.91 -23.93
CA PRO A 105 -12.07 -10.61 -24.19
C PRO A 105 -12.55 -9.57 -23.16
N LEU A 106 -11.69 -8.61 -22.83
CA LEU A 106 -12.06 -7.40 -22.11
C LEU A 106 -11.84 -6.19 -23.01
N MET A 107 -12.94 -5.58 -23.44
CA MET A 107 -12.90 -4.52 -24.45
C MET A 107 -12.72 -3.16 -23.80
N VAL A 108 -11.70 -2.41 -24.26
CA VAL A 108 -11.46 -1.00 -23.90
C VAL A 108 -11.30 -0.22 -25.21
N ASP A 109 -12.13 0.80 -25.41
CA ASP A 109 -12.12 1.60 -26.64
C ASP A 109 -12.18 0.74 -27.95
N GLY A 110 -12.89 -0.40 -27.89
CA GLY A 110 -13.02 -1.32 -29.02
C GLY A 110 -11.84 -2.28 -29.23
N GLN A 111 -10.85 -2.29 -28.34
CA GLN A 111 -9.69 -3.20 -28.36
C GLN A 111 -9.76 -4.17 -27.18
N ASP A 112 -9.42 -5.44 -27.44
CA ASP A 112 -9.25 -6.43 -26.39
C ASP A 112 -7.89 -6.24 -25.71
N VAL A 113 -7.88 -5.93 -24.40
CA VAL A 113 -6.67 -5.69 -23.63
C VAL A 113 -6.02 -6.97 -23.05
N MET A 114 -6.74 -8.09 -23.08
CA MET A 114 -6.24 -9.34 -22.47
C MET A 114 -5.00 -9.92 -23.16
N PRO A 115 -4.86 -9.90 -24.51
CA PRO A 115 -3.64 -10.39 -25.17
C PRO A 115 -2.36 -9.67 -24.73
N GLU A 116 -2.42 -8.34 -24.55
CA GLU A 116 -1.27 -7.56 -24.07
C GLU A 116 -0.93 -7.89 -22.61
N ILE A 117 -1.95 -8.05 -21.75
CA ILE A 117 -1.77 -8.47 -20.36
C ILE A 117 -1.08 -9.84 -20.30
N HIS A 118 -1.52 -10.79 -21.11
CA HIS A 118 -0.93 -12.13 -21.17
C HIS A 118 0.51 -12.08 -21.70
N SER A 119 0.79 -11.26 -22.69
CA SER A 119 2.15 -11.06 -23.23
C SER A 119 3.09 -10.51 -22.17
N THR A 120 2.65 -9.49 -21.40
CA THR A 120 3.44 -8.93 -20.30
C THR A 120 3.64 -9.92 -19.16
N ARG A 121 2.63 -10.72 -18.78
CA ARG A 121 2.79 -11.81 -17.80
C ARG A 121 3.83 -12.83 -18.27
N GLU A 122 3.81 -13.21 -19.55
CA GLU A 122 4.77 -14.13 -20.11
C GLU A 122 6.20 -13.56 -20.14
N GLN A 123 6.34 -12.24 -20.40
CA GLN A 123 7.64 -11.56 -20.29
C GLN A 123 8.15 -11.58 -18.83
N ILE A 124 7.29 -11.31 -17.85
CA ILE A 124 7.62 -11.40 -16.42
C ILE A 124 8.03 -12.82 -16.06
N ARG A 125 7.31 -13.85 -16.53
CA ARG A 125 7.63 -15.26 -16.29
C ARG A 125 9.04 -15.58 -16.76
N ARG A 126 9.32 -15.37 -18.05
CA ARG A 126 10.62 -15.70 -18.65
C ARG A 126 11.77 -14.98 -17.95
N PHE A 127 11.60 -13.70 -17.67
CA PHE A 127 12.64 -12.92 -17.03
C PHE A 127 12.87 -13.37 -15.58
N SER A 128 11.80 -13.55 -14.81
CA SER A 128 11.93 -13.97 -13.41
C SER A 128 12.54 -15.39 -13.29
N GLU A 129 12.17 -16.31 -14.16
CA GLU A 129 12.76 -17.66 -14.23
C GLU A 129 14.26 -17.59 -14.58
N ALA A 130 14.65 -16.79 -15.58
CA ALA A 130 16.06 -16.64 -15.99
C ALA A 130 16.93 -16.04 -14.87
N VAL A 131 16.43 -15.02 -14.15
CA VAL A 131 17.16 -14.45 -13.00
C VAL A 131 17.27 -15.46 -11.85
N ARG A 132 16.18 -16.11 -11.51
CA ARG A 132 16.10 -17.06 -10.37
C ARG A 132 16.93 -18.32 -10.62
N SER A 133 16.95 -18.84 -11.85
CA SER A 133 17.79 -20.00 -12.22
C SER A 133 19.28 -19.63 -12.29
N GLY A 134 19.62 -18.34 -12.38
CA GLY A 134 20.96 -17.84 -12.64
C GLY A 134 21.38 -17.94 -14.11
N GLU A 135 20.45 -18.16 -15.03
CA GLU A 135 20.67 -18.05 -16.48
C GLU A 135 20.93 -16.59 -16.87
N TRP A 136 20.19 -15.65 -16.28
CA TRP A 136 20.48 -14.22 -16.42
C TRP A 136 21.78 -13.87 -15.71
N LYS A 137 22.73 -13.28 -16.44
CA LYS A 137 24.07 -12.94 -15.98
C LYS A 137 24.29 -11.45 -15.99
N GLY A 138 25.03 -10.96 -15.00
CA GLY A 138 25.59 -9.61 -15.01
C GLY A 138 26.72 -9.47 -16.04
N TYR A 139 27.26 -8.25 -16.17
CA TYR A 139 28.33 -7.91 -17.10
C TYR A 139 29.59 -8.78 -16.94
N SER A 140 29.85 -9.24 -15.71
CA SER A 140 30.99 -10.10 -15.39
C SER A 140 30.78 -11.60 -15.71
N GLY A 141 29.54 -11.99 -16.09
CA GLY A 141 29.14 -13.38 -16.25
C GLY A 141 28.68 -14.04 -14.94
N GLU A 142 28.64 -13.30 -13.84
CA GLU A 142 28.12 -13.79 -12.56
C GLU A 142 26.59 -13.73 -12.51
N ARG A 143 25.99 -14.62 -11.69
CA ARG A 143 24.53 -14.60 -11.44
C ARG A 143 24.14 -13.43 -10.57
N ILE A 144 22.93 -12.93 -10.75
CA ILE A 144 22.34 -11.90 -9.87
C ILE A 144 22.09 -12.48 -8.47
N ARG A 145 22.39 -11.66 -7.46
CA ARG A 145 22.18 -11.95 -6.02
C ARG A 145 21.35 -10.89 -5.32
N ASP A 146 21.46 -9.66 -5.79
CA ASP A 146 20.77 -8.51 -5.22
C ASP A 146 19.84 -7.88 -6.25
N VAL A 147 18.59 -7.64 -5.86
CA VAL A 147 17.59 -6.95 -6.66
C VAL A 147 17.19 -5.66 -5.95
N VAL A 148 17.38 -4.53 -6.60
CA VAL A 148 17.07 -3.20 -6.07
C VAL A 148 15.89 -2.62 -6.84
N ASN A 149 14.73 -2.50 -6.21
CA ASN A 149 13.60 -1.79 -6.77
C ASN A 149 13.70 -0.29 -6.45
N ILE A 150 13.80 0.55 -7.47
CA ILE A 150 13.82 2.01 -7.37
C ILE A 150 12.46 2.54 -7.84
N GLY A 151 11.62 2.95 -6.88
CA GLY A 151 10.27 3.42 -7.15
C GLY A 151 9.69 4.11 -5.93
N ILE A 152 8.66 4.93 -6.07
CA ILE A 152 8.02 5.66 -4.97
C ILE A 152 6.49 5.51 -5.03
N GLY A 153 5.83 5.64 -3.89
CA GLY A 153 4.37 5.49 -3.79
C GLY A 153 3.92 4.08 -4.20
N GLY A 154 3.01 3.97 -5.16
CA GLY A 154 2.50 2.68 -5.64
C GLY A 154 3.55 1.78 -6.29
N SER A 155 4.67 2.35 -6.78
CA SER A 155 5.81 1.60 -7.32
C SER A 155 6.75 1.03 -6.23
N ASP A 156 6.51 1.34 -4.96
CA ASP A 156 7.27 0.84 -3.80
C ASP A 156 6.36 0.09 -2.82
N LEU A 157 5.32 0.76 -2.30
CA LEU A 157 4.55 0.29 -1.13
C LEU A 157 3.94 -1.10 -1.33
N GLY A 158 3.30 -1.35 -2.47
CA GLY A 158 2.71 -2.65 -2.77
C GLY A 158 3.76 -3.77 -2.90
N PRO A 159 4.72 -3.66 -3.83
CA PRO A 159 5.78 -4.65 -3.99
C PRO A 159 6.62 -4.88 -2.73
N ASN A 160 6.99 -3.83 -2.01
CA ASN A 160 7.76 -3.91 -0.76
C ASN A 160 6.97 -4.67 0.32
N MET A 161 5.69 -4.33 0.50
CA MET A 161 4.81 -5.00 1.44
C MET A 161 4.68 -6.49 1.10
N ALA A 162 4.40 -6.85 -0.16
CA ALA A 162 4.22 -8.23 -0.58
C ALA A 162 5.51 -9.07 -0.45
N CYS A 163 6.67 -8.53 -0.88
CA CYS A 163 7.96 -9.21 -0.72
C CYS A 163 8.30 -9.46 0.76
N ARG A 164 7.92 -8.55 1.66
CA ARG A 164 8.14 -8.72 3.11
C ARG A 164 7.13 -9.66 3.75
N ALA A 165 5.89 -9.64 3.30
CA ALA A 165 4.85 -10.53 3.78
C ALA A 165 5.13 -12.00 3.41
N LEU A 166 5.72 -12.24 2.25
CA LEU A 166 5.96 -13.57 1.67
C LEU A 166 7.42 -14.02 1.78
N LEU A 167 8.12 -13.63 2.85
CA LEU A 167 9.53 -13.98 3.06
C LEU A 167 9.83 -15.48 3.04
N LYS A 168 8.89 -16.32 3.44
CA LYS A 168 9.04 -17.78 3.45
C LYS A 168 9.16 -18.37 2.04
N GLN A 169 8.46 -17.76 1.09
CA GLN A 169 8.44 -18.19 -0.32
C GLN A 169 9.57 -17.55 -1.12
N ARG A 170 10.35 -16.63 -0.50
CA ARG A 170 11.44 -15.93 -1.18
C ARG A 170 12.53 -16.89 -1.63
N HIS A 171 13.10 -16.60 -2.81
CA HIS A 171 14.29 -17.31 -3.31
C HIS A 171 15.45 -17.18 -2.29
N PRO A 172 16.08 -18.28 -1.89
CA PRO A 172 17.07 -18.28 -0.80
C PRO A 172 18.35 -17.50 -1.12
N GLU A 173 18.71 -17.38 -2.41
CA GLU A 173 19.95 -16.74 -2.86
C GLU A 173 19.74 -15.33 -3.41
N LEU A 174 18.51 -14.79 -3.41
CA LEU A 174 18.21 -13.42 -3.84
C LEU A 174 17.86 -12.55 -2.65
N SER A 175 18.50 -11.40 -2.57
CA SER A 175 18.20 -10.33 -1.62
C SER A 175 17.45 -9.20 -2.30
N PHE A 176 16.46 -8.63 -1.61
CA PHE A 176 15.62 -7.56 -2.16
C PHE A 176 15.77 -6.27 -1.37
N HIS A 177 16.01 -5.19 -2.09
CA HIS A 177 16.18 -3.85 -1.55
C HIS A 177 15.18 -2.92 -2.23
N PHE A 178 14.60 -2.01 -1.46
CA PHE A 178 13.63 -1.04 -1.96
C PHE A 178 14.14 0.36 -1.66
N VAL A 179 14.27 1.18 -2.70
CA VAL A 179 14.74 2.57 -2.63
C VAL A 179 13.64 3.48 -3.15
N SER A 180 13.00 4.20 -2.23
CA SER A 180 11.86 5.06 -2.55
C SER A 180 12.12 6.55 -2.27
N ASN A 181 12.75 6.87 -1.14
CA ASN A 181 12.95 8.25 -0.72
C ASN A 181 14.09 8.91 -1.55
N VAL A 182 13.90 10.19 -1.85
CA VAL A 182 14.92 11.02 -2.53
C VAL A 182 16.09 11.39 -1.60
N ASP A 183 15.96 11.17 -0.28
CA ASP A 183 17.07 11.33 0.65
C ASP A 183 18.25 10.43 0.25
N GLY A 184 19.37 11.07 -0.11
CA GLY A 184 20.58 10.39 -0.58
C GLY A 184 21.12 9.35 0.40
N THR A 185 20.87 9.48 1.71
CA THR A 185 21.29 8.50 2.70
C THR A 185 20.62 7.14 2.48
N HIS A 186 19.39 7.12 1.94
CA HIS A 186 18.67 5.89 1.67
C HIS A 186 19.38 5.05 0.59
N ILE A 187 19.61 5.64 -0.58
CA ILE A 187 20.28 4.92 -1.68
C ILE A 187 21.73 4.60 -1.36
N GLN A 188 22.49 5.52 -0.74
CA GLN A 188 23.87 5.28 -0.36
C GLN A 188 24.01 4.10 0.61
N LYS A 189 23.11 3.99 1.61
CA LYS A 189 23.09 2.87 2.55
C LYS A 189 22.86 1.52 1.85
N VAL A 190 22.04 1.50 0.81
CA VAL A 190 21.80 0.30 0.01
C VAL A 190 23.04 -0.01 -0.82
N LEU A 191 23.50 0.92 -1.66
CA LEU A 191 24.63 0.72 -2.58
C LEU A 191 25.94 0.35 -1.88
N SER A 192 26.17 0.85 -0.66
CA SER A 192 27.40 0.54 0.11
C SER A 192 27.57 -0.94 0.49
N ARG A 193 26.56 -1.76 0.30
CA ARG A 193 26.54 -3.19 0.66
C ARG A 193 26.45 -4.11 -0.55
N LEU A 194 26.37 -3.54 -1.74
CA LEU A 194 26.11 -4.27 -2.98
C LEU A 194 27.40 -4.46 -3.78
N ASP A 195 27.40 -5.53 -4.56
CA ASP A 195 28.41 -5.80 -5.58
C ASP A 195 27.82 -5.47 -6.96
N PRO A 196 28.43 -4.55 -7.75
CA PRO A 196 27.92 -4.19 -9.06
C PRO A 196 27.83 -5.39 -10.01
N ALA A 197 28.70 -6.40 -9.87
CA ALA A 197 28.70 -7.59 -10.71
C ALA A 197 27.45 -8.47 -10.55
N THR A 198 26.79 -8.40 -9.38
CA THR A 198 25.67 -9.29 -9.02
C THR A 198 24.38 -8.54 -8.70
N THR A 199 24.32 -7.23 -8.95
CA THR A 199 23.13 -6.40 -8.62
C THR A 199 22.28 -6.10 -9.85
N LEU A 200 20.98 -6.32 -9.74
CA LEU A 200 19.95 -5.95 -10.72
C LEU A 200 19.12 -4.78 -10.19
N PHE A 201 18.94 -3.74 -10.98
CA PHE A 201 18.10 -2.58 -10.67
C PHE A 201 16.81 -2.62 -11.47
N ILE A 202 15.67 -2.44 -10.80
CA ILE A 202 14.35 -2.28 -11.43
C ILE A 202 13.93 -0.83 -11.25
N VAL A 203 13.85 -0.08 -12.34
CA VAL A 203 13.36 1.31 -12.33
C VAL A 203 11.85 1.30 -12.53
N SER A 204 11.12 1.42 -11.43
CA SER A 204 9.66 1.31 -11.37
C SER A 204 9.02 2.70 -11.38
N THR A 205 8.54 3.16 -12.54
CA THR A 205 7.91 4.49 -12.66
C THR A 205 6.97 4.56 -13.87
N LYS A 206 5.71 4.94 -13.64
CA LYS A 206 4.68 4.96 -14.70
C LYS A 206 5.09 5.80 -15.91
N THR A 207 5.51 7.04 -15.69
CA THR A 207 5.80 8.02 -16.76
C THR A 207 7.28 8.15 -17.10
N PHE A 208 8.14 7.49 -16.35
CA PHE A 208 9.60 7.65 -16.40
C PHE A 208 10.06 9.11 -16.26
N SER A 209 9.33 9.89 -15.44
CA SER A 209 9.56 11.32 -15.21
C SER A 209 9.48 11.72 -13.73
N THR A 210 9.23 10.76 -12.81
CA THR A 210 9.17 11.02 -11.37
C THR A 210 10.55 11.39 -10.88
N GLN A 211 10.71 12.60 -10.35
CA GLN A 211 12.00 13.19 -9.98
C GLN A 211 12.78 12.32 -9.00
N GLU A 212 12.14 11.84 -7.93
CA GLU A 212 12.73 11.02 -6.89
C GLU A 212 13.29 9.70 -7.45
N THR A 213 12.49 9.03 -8.27
CA THR A 213 12.87 7.77 -8.91
C THR A 213 14.03 7.97 -9.88
N LEU A 214 13.97 9.01 -10.74
CA LEU A 214 15.03 9.26 -11.70
C LEU A 214 16.34 9.70 -11.06
N LEU A 215 16.28 10.48 -9.98
CA LEU A 215 17.49 10.87 -9.25
C LEU A 215 18.17 9.65 -8.62
N ASN A 216 17.40 8.80 -7.96
CA ASN A 216 17.90 7.55 -7.39
C ASN A 216 18.44 6.60 -8.48
N ALA A 217 17.72 6.45 -9.61
CA ALA A 217 18.16 5.61 -10.73
C ALA A 217 19.46 6.11 -11.36
N LYS A 218 19.60 7.44 -11.56
CA LYS A 218 20.84 8.06 -12.06
C LYS A 218 22.01 7.85 -11.09
N THR A 219 21.76 7.94 -9.79
CA THR A 219 22.76 7.68 -8.74
C THR A 219 23.19 6.21 -8.75
N ALA A 220 22.26 5.26 -8.86
CA ALA A 220 22.55 3.85 -9.01
C ALA A 220 23.37 3.55 -10.27
N ARG A 221 22.97 4.15 -11.41
CA ARG A 221 23.69 3.96 -12.69
C ARG A 221 25.11 4.53 -12.64
N ARG A 222 25.31 5.70 -12.05
CA ARG A 222 26.63 6.28 -11.85
C ARG A 222 27.48 5.37 -10.96
N TRP A 223 26.98 4.95 -9.80
CA TRP A 223 27.65 4.00 -8.92
C TRP A 223 28.03 2.70 -9.64
N PHE A 224 27.12 2.16 -10.46
CA PHE A 224 27.38 0.96 -11.24
C PHE A 224 28.58 1.17 -12.19
N LEU A 225 28.57 2.22 -12.99
CA LEU A 225 29.66 2.51 -13.96
C LEU A 225 30.98 2.84 -13.29
N GLU A 226 30.99 3.56 -12.16
CA GLU A 226 32.19 3.88 -11.39
C GLU A 226 32.88 2.61 -10.84
N ASN A 227 32.14 1.53 -10.59
CA ASN A 227 32.68 0.30 -10.01
C ASN A 227 32.86 -0.83 -11.05
N ALA A 228 32.02 -0.91 -12.06
CA ALA A 228 32.07 -1.92 -13.10
C ALA A 228 32.92 -1.53 -14.32
N GLY A 229 33.19 -0.22 -14.48
CA GLY A 229 33.85 0.37 -15.65
C GLY A 229 32.85 1.06 -16.59
N GLU A 230 33.31 2.11 -17.30
CA GLU A 230 32.46 2.93 -18.17
C GLU A 230 31.85 2.14 -19.33
N ASP A 231 32.53 1.08 -19.80
CA ASP A 231 32.08 0.20 -20.89
C ASP A 231 31.20 -0.97 -20.43
N ALA A 232 30.89 -1.05 -19.11
CA ALA A 232 30.08 -2.13 -18.59
C ALA A 232 28.64 -2.11 -19.15
N ASP A 233 28.11 -3.28 -19.45
CA ASP A 233 26.78 -3.42 -20.04
C ASP A 233 25.68 -3.08 -19.03
N VAL A 234 25.22 -1.85 -19.06
CA VAL A 234 24.08 -1.34 -18.25
C VAL A 234 22.82 -2.18 -18.48
N GLY A 235 22.60 -2.63 -19.73
CA GLY A 235 21.42 -3.41 -20.08
C GLY A 235 21.33 -4.80 -19.43
N ALA A 236 22.44 -5.32 -18.89
CA ALA A 236 22.42 -6.55 -18.10
C ALA A 236 22.01 -6.33 -16.63
N HIS A 237 22.04 -5.08 -16.16
CA HIS A 237 21.83 -4.71 -14.76
C HIS A 237 20.65 -3.78 -14.50
N PHE A 238 20.07 -3.20 -15.55
CA PHE A 238 18.93 -2.28 -15.42
C PHE A 238 17.76 -2.74 -16.27
N VAL A 239 16.59 -2.84 -15.63
CA VAL A 239 15.30 -3.10 -16.27
C VAL A 239 14.30 -2.04 -15.83
N ALA A 240 13.21 -1.86 -16.56
CA ALA A 240 12.18 -0.87 -16.22
C ALA A 240 10.78 -1.48 -16.17
N ALA A 241 9.96 -1.05 -15.21
CA ALA A 241 8.52 -1.18 -15.24
C ALA A 241 7.91 0.21 -15.52
N SER A 242 7.44 0.44 -16.75
CA SER A 242 7.01 1.78 -17.19
C SER A 242 6.06 1.74 -18.40
N THR A 243 5.23 2.78 -18.52
CA THR A 243 4.43 3.04 -19.74
C THR A 243 5.23 3.81 -20.80
N ASN A 244 6.42 4.33 -20.46
CA ASN A 244 7.23 5.17 -21.32
C ASN A 244 8.51 4.45 -21.77
N ARG A 245 8.37 3.54 -22.76
CA ARG A 245 9.49 2.79 -23.35
C ARG A 245 10.61 3.70 -23.84
N LYS A 246 10.25 4.78 -24.55
CA LYS A 246 11.23 5.68 -25.14
C LYS A 246 12.17 6.27 -24.09
N ALA A 247 11.62 6.81 -23.02
CA ALA A 247 12.44 7.39 -21.94
C ALA A 247 13.27 6.33 -21.17
N ALA A 248 12.77 5.11 -21.04
CA ALA A 248 13.54 4.00 -20.46
C ALA A 248 14.73 3.61 -21.35
N MET A 249 14.53 3.55 -22.67
CA MET A 249 15.61 3.28 -23.64
C MET A 249 16.65 4.41 -23.68
N GLU A 250 16.21 5.67 -23.61
CA GLU A 250 17.10 6.84 -23.51
C GLU A 250 17.96 6.83 -22.22
N PHE A 251 17.46 6.21 -21.15
CA PHE A 251 18.22 5.99 -19.92
C PHE A 251 19.32 4.92 -20.07
N GLY A 252 19.24 4.06 -21.09
CA GLY A 252 20.16 2.97 -21.37
C GLY A 252 19.61 1.57 -21.06
N ILE A 253 18.31 1.44 -20.84
CA ILE A 253 17.64 0.15 -20.65
C ILE A 253 17.33 -0.43 -22.03
N ARG A 254 17.63 -1.72 -22.23
CA ARG A 254 17.33 -2.42 -23.49
C ARG A 254 15.82 -2.52 -23.68
N GLU A 255 15.36 -2.47 -24.92
CA GLU A 255 13.93 -2.50 -25.24
C GLU A 255 13.23 -3.74 -24.69
N GLU A 256 13.84 -4.92 -24.82
CA GLU A 256 13.33 -6.18 -24.28
C GLU A 256 13.26 -6.25 -22.76
N ASN A 257 13.93 -5.31 -22.06
CA ASN A 257 13.97 -5.19 -20.61
C ASN A 257 13.00 -4.12 -20.08
N VAL A 258 12.15 -3.57 -20.93
CA VAL A 258 11.07 -2.67 -20.53
C VAL A 258 9.78 -3.47 -20.41
N PHE A 259 9.31 -3.61 -19.19
CA PHE A 259 8.05 -4.27 -18.81
C PHE A 259 6.94 -3.22 -18.80
N GLU A 260 6.08 -3.26 -19.78
CA GLU A 260 5.00 -2.27 -19.92
C GLU A 260 3.83 -2.56 -19.01
N PHE A 261 3.09 -1.51 -18.67
CA PHE A 261 1.75 -1.56 -18.11
C PHE A 261 0.96 -0.34 -18.65
N TRP A 262 -0.30 -0.21 -18.28
CA TRP A 262 -1.21 0.64 -19.01
C TRP A 262 -1.62 1.90 -18.23
N ALA A 263 -2.05 2.93 -18.95
CA ALA A 263 -2.49 4.19 -18.38
C ALA A 263 -3.68 4.04 -17.42
N TRP A 264 -4.55 3.04 -17.66
CA TRP A 264 -5.69 2.72 -16.84
C TRP A 264 -5.36 1.99 -15.52
N VAL A 265 -4.08 1.72 -15.24
CA VAL A 265 -3.62 1.21 -13.95
C VAL A 265 -3.25 2.39 -13.05
N GLY A 266 -3.97 2.60 -11.97
CA GLY A 266 -3.61 3.56 -10.92
C GLY A 266 -2.35 3.11 -10.16
N GLY A 267 -1.49 4.05 -9.71
CA GLY A 267 -0.24 3.71 -9.02
C GLY A 267 -0.44 2.81 -7.79
N ARG A 268 -1.36 3.15 -6.91
CA ARG A 268 -1.66 2.38 -5.68
C ARG A 268 -2.37 1.04 -5.92
N TYR A 269 -2.79 0.78 -7.17
CA TYR A 269 -3.39 -0.47 -7.63
C TYR A 269 -2.47 -1.25 -8.59
N SER A 270 -1.18 -0.85 -8.71
CA SER A 270 -0.32 -1.31 -9.80
C SER A 270 0.46 -2.59 -9.51
N MET A 271 0.48 -3.09 -8.28
CA MET A 271 1.29 -4.26 -7.91
C MET A 271 0.93 -5.55 -8.68
N TRP A 272 -0.24 -5.58 -9.29
CA TRP A 272 -0.74 -6.66 -10.16
C TRP A 272 -0.16 -6.63 -11.57
N SER A 273 0.44 -5.49 -11.97
CA SER A 273 1.08 -5.26 -13.27
C SER A 273 2.58 -5.61 -13.24
N SER A 274 3.33 -5.13 -14.23
CA SER A 274 4.80 -5.22 -14.26
C SER A 274 5.49 -4.52 -13.07
N ILE A 275 4.81 -3.63 -12.36
CA ILE A 275 5.26 -3.10 -11.07
C ILE A 275 5.45 -4.22 -10.02
N GLY A 276 4.77 -5.36 -10.17
CA GLY A 276 4.95 -6.56 -9.36
C GLY A 276 6.16 -7.42 -9.73
N LEU A 277 7.00 -7.00 -10.68
CA LEU A 277 8.21 -7.75 -11.07
C LEU A 277 9.11 -8.12 -9.88
N PRO A 278 9.35 -7.26 -8.87
CA PRO A 278 10.08 -7.64 -7.66
C PRO A 278 9.42 -8.79 -6.90
N ILE A 279 8.08 -8.88 -6.92
CA ILE A 279 7.33 -9.97 -6.27
C ILE A 279 7.60 -11.27 -7.02
N ALA A 280 7.44 -11.28 -8.35
CA ALA A 280 7.70 -12.46 -9.19
C ALA A 280 9.16 -12.95 -9.07
N LEU A 281 10.13 -12.05 -8.98
CA LEU A 281 11.52 -12.38 -8.70
C LEU A 281 11.70 -12.95 -7.28
N SER A 282 11.00 -12.44 -6.30
CA SER A 282 11.10 -12.86 -4.90
C SER A 282 10.52 -14.28 -4.70
N ILE A 283 9.24 -14.47 -5.01
CA ILE A 283 8.50 -15.69 -4.69
C ILE A 283 8.34 -16.65 -5.86
N GLY A 284 8.87 -16.31 -7.05
CA GLY A 284 8.67 -17.05 -8.29
C GLY A 284 7.40 -16.62 -9.03
N PHE A 285 7.38 -16.91 -10.32
CA PHE A 285 6.23 -16.58 -11.16
C PHE A 285 4.96 -17.33 -10.72
N ASP A 286 5.08 -18.59 -10.35
CA ASP A 286 3.93 -19.37 -9.85
C ASP A 286 3.36 -18.77 -8.57
N GLY A 287 4.21 -18.37 -7.62
CA GLY A 287 3.76 -17.67 -6.42
C GLY A 287 3.11 -16.31 -6.73
N PHE A 288 3.61 -15.57 -7.73
CA PHE A 288 2.96 -14.35 -8.20
C PHE A 288 1.60 -14.65 -8.83
N MET A 289 1.47 -15.73 -9.61
CA MET A 289 0.18 -16.16 -10.15
C MET A 289 -0.80 -16.60 -9.06
N GLU A 290 -0.36 -17.34 -8.04
CA GLU A 290 -1.20 -17.66 -6.88
C GLU A 290 -1.75 -16.39 -6.19
N MET A 291 -0.94 -15.32 -6.11
CA MET A 291 -1.38 -14.04 -5.56
C MET A 291 -2.46 -13.39 -6.45
N LEU A 292 -2.31 -13.46 -7.78
CA LEU A 292 -3.34 -13.01 -8.72
C LEU A 292 -4.62 -13.85 -8.61
N GLU A 293 -4.50 -15.17 -8.43
CA GLU A 293 -5.63 -16.09 -8.25
C GLU A 293 -6.46 -15.73 -7.00
N GLY A 294 -5.79 -15.50 -5.86
CA GLY A 294 -6.50 -15.12 -4.64
C GLY A 294 -7.22 -13.77 -4.78
N ALA A 295 -6.60 -12.83 -5.45
CA ALA A 295 -7.22 -11.55 -5.75
C ALA A 295 -8.40 -11.70 -6.73
N HIS A 296 -8.27 -12.54 -7.75
CA HIS A 296 -9.36 -12.88 -8.66
C HIS A 296 -10.54 -13.54 -7.94
N GLU A 297 -10.29 -14.45 -7.00
CA GLU A 297 -11.32 -15.07 -6.18
C GLU A 297 -12.13 -14.02 -5.40
N MET A 298 -11.45 -13.03 -4.82
CA MET A 298 -12.11 -11.91 -4.15
C MET A 298 -12.86 -11.00 -5.15
N ASP A 299 -12.33 -10.79 -6.36
CA ASP A 299 -13.03 -10.07 -7.45
C ASP A 299 -14.35 -10.77 -7.81
N GLN A 300 -14.34 -12.10 -7.96
CA GLN A 300 -15.53 -12.88 -8.27
C GLN A 300 -16.55 -12.86 -7.13
N HIS A 301 -16.06 -12.93 -5.87
CA HIS A 301 -16.91 -12.75 -4.71
C HIS A 301 -17.55 -11.35 -4.70
N PHE A 302 -16.76 -10.30 -4.89
CA PHE A 302 -17.24 -8.92 -4.92
C PHE A 302 -18.27 -8.71 -6.04
N LEU A 303 -18.04 -9.29 -7.21
CA LEU A 303 -18.92 -9.13 -8.37
C LEU A 303 -20.28 -9.83 -8.18
N ASN A 304 -20.28 -11.04 -7.59
CA ASN A 304 -21.42 -11.96 -7.66
C ASN A 304 -22.20 -12.09 -6.34
N ALA A 305 -21.58 -11.83 -5.18
CA ALA A 305 -22.26 -11.97 -3.90
C ALA A 305 -23.27 -10.83 -3.68
N PRO A 306 -24.45 -11.11 -3.08
CA PRO A 306 -25.38 -10.07 -2.65
C PRO A 306 -24.76 -9.17 -1.59
N ASN A 307 -25.22 -7.92 -1.46
CA ASN A 307 -24.55 -6.92 -0.61
C ASN A 307 -24.49 -7.33 0.87
N ASP A 308 -25.46 -8.06 1.38
CA ASP A 308 -25.52 -8.58 2.77
C ASP A 308 -24.59 -9.77 3.05
N ALA A 309 -24.05 -10.40 2.02
CA ALA A 309 -23.07 -11.48 2.10
C ALA A 309 -21.77 -11.13 1.36
N ASN A 310 -21.53 -9.86 1.05
CA ASN A 310 -20.38 -9.37 0.29
C ASN A 310 -19.35 -8.74 1.24
N MET A 311 -18.23 -9.42 1.47
CA MET A 311 -17.23 -9.02 2.47
C MET A 311 -16.70 -7.59 2.26
N PRO A 312 -16.27 -7.17 1.06
CA PRO A 312 -15.89 -5.78 0.79
C PRO A 312 -16.99 -4.76 1.08
N VAL A 313 -18.24 -5.06 0.70
CA VAL A 313 -19.39 -4.17 0.92
C VAL A 313 -19.65 -4.00 2.41
N LEU A 314 -19.70 -5.09 3.16
CA LEU A 314 -19.92 -5.03 4.62
C LEU A 314 -18.83 -4.22 5.33
N MET A 315 -17.54 -4.44 5.01
CA MET A 315 -16.45 -3.66 5.59
C MET A 315 -16.53 -2.18 5.21
N ALA A 316 -16.94 -1.86 3.99
CA ALA A 316 -17.13 -0.48 3.55
C ALA A 316 -18.27 0.20 4.32
N LEU A 317 -19.40 -0.47 4.49
CA LEU A 317 -20.58 0.03 5.22
C LEU A 317 -20.26 0.26 6.71
N ILE A 318 -19.52 -0.66 7.33
CA ILE A 318 -19.01 -0.50 8.71
C ILE A 318 -18.16 0.76 8.80
N GLY A 319 -17.21 0.97 7.85
CA GLY A 319 -16.40 2.19 7.81
C GLY A 319 -17.23 3.46 7.67
N ILE A 320 -18.23 3.48 6.79
CA ILE A 320 -19.16 4.61 6.61
C ILE A 320 -19.94 4.89 7.89
N TRP A 321 -20.42 3.84 8.57
CA TRP A 321 -21.11 4.00 9.85
C TRP A 321 -20.27 4.76 10.86
N TYR A 322 -19.00 4.37 11.02
CA TYR A 322 -18.12 5.03 11.99
C TYR A 322 -17.73 6.44 11.57
N ILE A 323 -17.38 6.66 10.32
CA ILE A 323 -16.92 7.96 9.82
C ILE A 323 -18.05 8.99 9.82
N ASN A 324 -19.22 8.60 9.30
CA ASN A 324 -20.30 9.56 9.01
C ASN A 324 -21.33 9.67 10.13
N PHE A 325 -21.48 8.67 10.98
CA PHE A 325 -22.52 8.64 12.00
C PHE A 325 -21.97 8.55 13.43
N GLN A 326 -20.86 7.82 13.64
CA GLN A 326 -20.25 7.66 14.97
C GLN A 326 -19.11 8.66 15.26
N GLY A 327 -18.78 9.54 14.30
CA GLY A 327 -17.80 10.60 14.47
C GLY A 327 -16.34 10.16 14.49
N ALA A 328 -16.02 8.92 14.08
CA ALA A 328 -14.65 8.47 13.91
C ALA A 328 -13.93 9.29 12.84
N GLU A 329 -12.66 9.62 13.09
CA GLU A 329 -11.81 10.35 12.15
C GLU A 329 -10.67 9.47 11.62
N THR A 330 -10.42 8.36 12.30
CA THR A 330 -9.31 7.46 12.00
C THR A 330 -9.77 6.01 12.01
N HIS A 331 -9.02 5.15 11.33
CA HIS A 331 -9.21 3.71 11.29
C HIS A 331 -7.86 3.03 11.54
N ALA A 332 -7.78 2.19 12.57
CA ALA A 332 -6.56 1.50 12.94
C ALA A 332 -6.49 0.11 12.28
N ILE A 333 -5.36 -0.20 11.63
CA ILE A 333 -5.06 -1.52 11.06
C ILE A 333 -3.97 -2.16 11.93
N VAL A 334 -4.30 -3.26 12.59
CA VAL A 334 -3.42 -3.87 13.59
C VAL A 334 -3.18 -5.35 13.25
N PRO A 335 -2.21 -5.65 12.35
CA PRO A 335 -1.84 -7.02 12.05
C PRO A 335 -1.15 -7.68 13.25
N TYR A 336 -1.68 -8.79 13.72
CA TYR A 336 -1.01 -9.71 14.65
C TYR A 336 -0.25 -10.76 13.84
N ASP A 337 0.59 -10.26 12.96
CA ASP A 337 1.52 -11.01 12.12
C ASP A 337 2.67 -10.07 11.73
N GLN A 338 3.90 -10.38 12.15
CA GLN A 338 5.06 -9.53 11.89
C GLN A 338 5.36 -9.41 10.39
N ALA A 339 5.04 -10.42 9.59
CA ALA A 339 5.21 -10.38 8.15
C ALA A 339 4.35 -9.29 7.49
N LEU A 340 3.20 -8.96 8.08
CA LEU A 340 2.28 -7.91 7.61
C LEU A 340 2.62 -6.50 8.15
N HIS A 341 3.83 -6.26 8.70
CA HIS A 341 4.17 -4.97 9.31
C HIS A 341 4.11 -3.77 8.35
N GLN A 342 4.22 -3.99 7.04
CA GLN A 342 4.09 -2.96 6.01
C GLN A 342 2.65 -2.78 5.50
N LEU A 343 1.71 -3.67 5.86
CA LEU A 343 0.33 -3.58 5.41
C LEU A 343 -0.36 -2.25 5.81
N PRO A 344 -0.21 -1.73 7.04
CA PRO A 344 -0.80 -0.42 7.38
C PRO A 344 -0.29 0.71 6.47
N ALA A 345 0.99 0.75 6.15
CA ALA A 345 1.58 1.78 5.28
C ALA A 345 1.07 1.67 3.82
N PHE A 346 0.89 0.45 3.31
CA PHE A 346 0.26 0.23 2.01
C PHE A 346 -1.21 0.70 2.01
N LEU A 347 -1.98 0.34 3.03
CA LEU A 347 -3.39 0.74 3.15
C LEU A 347 -3.57 2.24 3.38
N GLN A 348 -2.60 2.94 3.96
CA GLN A 348 -2.59 4.40 4.03
C GLN A 348 -2.69 5.01 2.64
N GLN A 349 -1.83 4.61 1.71
CA GLN A 349 -1.91 5.12 0.35
C GLN A 349 -3.19 4.64 -0.34
N LEU A 350 -3.53 3.37 -0.21
CA LEU A 350 -4.71 2.79 -0.86
C LEU A 350 -5.99 3.54 -0.49
N ASP A 351 -6.26 3.82 0.78
CA ASP A 351 -7.49 4.44 1.25
C ASP A 351 -7.41 5.98 1.20
N MET A 352 -6.38 6.58 1.81
CA MET A 352 -6.31 8.04 1.98
C MET A 352 -6.12 8.78 0.65
N GLU A 353 -5.33 8.24 -0.27
CA GLU A 353 -5.15 8.83 -1.60
C GLU A 353 -6.40 8.63 -2.48
N SER A 354 -7.12 7.52 -2.30
CA SER A 354 -8.36 7.24 -3.04
C SER A 354 -9.53 8.08 -2.53
N ASN A 355 -9.78 8.06 -1.23
CA ASN A 355 -11.01 8.59 -0.64
C ASN A 355 -10.82 9.89 0.16
N GLY A 356 -9.60 10.40 0.29
CA GLY A 356 -9.34 11.71 0.88
C GLY A 356 -9.75 12.85 -0.08
N LYS A 357 -11.04 13.00 -0.35
CA LYS A 357 -11.61 13.94 -1.32
C LYS A 357 -12.62 14.88 -0.65
N SER A 358 -12.66 16.12 -1.09
CA SER A 358 -13.59 17.15 -0.60
C SER A 358 -14.68 17.55 -1.61
N VAL A 359 -14.65 16.92 -2.79
CA VAL A 359 -15.63 17.17 -3.86
C VAL A 359 -16.19 15.86 -4.41
N ASP A 360 -17.43 15.90 -4.90
CA ASP A 360 -18.05 14.79 -5.60
C ASP A 360 -17.49 14.64 -7.04
N ILE A 361 -17.93 13.58 -7.76
CA ILE A 361 -17.49 13.32 -9.14
C ILE A 361 -17.89 14.45 -10.15
N PHE A 362 -18.73 15.38 -9.74
CA PHE A 362 -19.16 16.54 -10.53
C PHE A 362 -18.43 17.82 -10.11
N GLY A 363 -17.53 17.78 -9.13
CA GLY A 363 -16.78 18.91 -8.62
C GLY A 363 -17.54 19.75 -7.57
N HIS A 364 -18.64 19.28 -7.02
CA HIS A 364 -19.34 19.98 -5.95
C HIS A 364 -18.74 19.62 -4.59
N PRO A 365 -18.59 20.60 -3.67
CA PRO A 365 -18.17 20.33 -2.31
C PRO A 365 -19.13 19.35 -1.61
N VAL A 366 -18.56 18.36 -0.91
CA VAL A 366 -19.35 17.44 -0.09
C VAL A 366 -19.58 18.03 1.32
N ASP A 367 -20.73 17.74 1.93
CA ASP A 367 -21.14 18.18 3.27
C ASP A 367 -21.05 17.05 4.32
N TYR A 368 -20.25 16.01 4.01
CA TYR A 368 -19.98 14.84 4.85
C TYR A 368 -18.50 14.52 4.87
N LYS A 369 -18.07 13.73 5.86
CA LYS A 369 -16.69 13.20 5.92
C LYS A 369 -16.50 12.09 4.88
N THR A 370 -15.30 12.02 4.33
CA THR A 370 -14.87 10.98 3.39
C THR A 370 -13.75 10.12 4.01
N GLY A 371 -12.75 9.66 3.26
CA GLY A 371 -11.72 8.75 3.71
C GLY A 371 -11.15 9.05 5.11
N PRO A 372 -11.02 8.02 5.96
CA PRO A 372 -10.45 8.17 7.30
C PRO A 372 -8.93 8.35 7.25
N ILE A 373 -8.33 8.82 8.34
CA ILE A 373 -6.89 8.68 8.55
C ILE A 373 -6.62 7.22 8.88
N VAL A 374 -6.00 6.49 7.96
CA VAL A 374 -5.58 5.11 8.17
C VAL A 374 -4.20 5.08 8.83
N TRP A 375 -4.06 4.30 9.89
CA TRP A 375 -2.81 4.15 10.62
C TRP A 375 -2.77 2.80 11.33
N GLY A 376 -1.62 2.44 11.86
CA GLY A 376 -1.49 1.22 12.63
C GLY A 376 -0.08 0.70 12.69
N GLN A 377 0.06 -0.40 13.40
CA GLN A 377 1.31 -1.12 13.58
C GLN A 377 0.99 -2.57 13.95
N THR A 378 1.96 -3.47 13.79
CA THR A 378 1.80 -4.87 14.20
C THR A 378 1.39 -5.00 15.67
N GLY A 379 0.49 -5.92 15.90
CA GLY A 379 0.07 -6.34 17.22
C GLY A 379 1.24 -6.84 18.06
N SER A 380 1.03 -6.97 19.33
CA SER A 380 1.90 -6.93 20.48
C SER A 380 2.77 -5.65 20.58
N ASN A 381 3.51 -5.24 19.56
CA ASN A 381 4.24 -3.96 19.59
C ASN A 381 3.30 -2.75 19.76
N GLY A 382 2.21 -2.70 18.98
CA GLY A 382 1.19 -1.65 19.07
C GLY A 382 0.56 -1.54 20.45
N GLN A 383 0.41 -2.66 21.19
CA GLN A 383 -0.10 -2.66 22.58
C GLN A 383 0.75 -1.77 23.50
N HIS A 384 2.07 -1.75 23.27
CA HIS A 384 3.03 -0.98 24.06
C HIS A 384 3.30 0.43 23.48
N ALA A 385 2.60 0.81 22.40
CA ALA A 385 2.79 2.11 21.75
C ALA A 385 1.55 3.01 21.87
N PHE A 386 0.36 2.53 21.51
CA PHE A 386 -0.82 3.38 21.39
C PHE A 386 -2.13 2.77 21.94
N PHE A 387 -2.15 1.56 22.47
CA PHE A 387 -3.38 0.95 23.00
C PHE A 387 -3.91 1.67 24.24
N GLN A 388 -3.06 2.39 24.96
CA GLN A 388 -3.51 3.28 26.04
C GLN A 388 -4.56 4.29 25.52
N LEU A 389 -4.31 4.92 24.38
CA LEU A 389 -5.26 5.84 23.72
C LEU A 389 -6.53 5.10 23.28
N LEU A 390 -6.38 3.90 22.72
CA LEU A 390 -7.51 3.11 22.22
C LEU A 390 -8.44 2.65 23.37
N HIS A 391 -7.89 2.27 24.53
CA HIS A 391 -8.67 1.84 25.70
C HIS A 391 -9.29 3.02 26.47
N GLN A 392 -8.49 4.02 26.83
CA GLN A 392 -8.88 5.08 27.77
C GLN A 392 -8.97 6.47 27.13
N GLY A 393 -8.52 6.64 25.88
CA GLY A 393 -8.55 7.91 25.20
C GLY A 393 -9.97 8.37 24.85
N THR A 394 -10.09 9.68 24.57
CA THR A 394 -11.36 10.32 24.19
C THR A 394 -11.72 10.13 22.70
N ARG A 395 -10.85 9.51 21.92
CA ARG A 395 -11.09 9.26 20.49
C ARG A 395 -11.80 7.94 20.28
N TYR A 396 -12.73 7.92 19.34
CA TYR A 396 -13.43 6.70 18.93
C TYR A 396 -12.79 6.17 17.65
N VAL A 397 -12.15 5.01 17.74
CA VAL A 397 -11.32 4.45 16.65
C VAL A 397 -11.78 3.03 16.36
N PRO A 398 -12.40 2.74 15.21
CA PRO A 398 -12.60 1.37 14.76
C PRO A 398 -11.25 0.72 14.41
N ILE A 399 -11.16 -0.59 14.68
CA ILE A 399 -9.91 -1.35 14.56
C ILE A 399 -10.16 -2.60 13.71
N ASP A 400 -9.28 -2.86 12.74
CA ASP A 400 -9.20 -4.14 12.07
C ASP A 400 -8.02 -4.93 12.65
N PHE A 401 -8.28 -6.00 13.38
CA PHE A 401 -7.31 -7.00 13.78
C PHE A 401 -7.14 -8.02 12.66
N ILE A 402 -5.90 -8.31 12.27
CA ILE A 402 -5.60 -9.23 11.17
C ILE A 402 -4.58 -10.26 11.67
N ALA A 403 -4.83 -11.55 11.49
CA ALA A 403 -3.87 -12.59 11.87
C ALA A 403 -3.95 -13.81 10.96
N SER A 404 -2.85 -14.54 10.83
CA SER A 404 -2.81 -15.88 10.26
C SER A 404 -3.13 -16.92 11.34
N LEU A 405 -3.88 -17.99 11.02
CA LEU A 405 -4.19 -19.07 11.96
C LEU A 405 -3.08 -20.12 12.03
N LYS A 406 -2.35 -20.34 10.94
CA LYS A 406 -1.32 -21.37 10.86
C LYS A 406 -0.02 -20.89 11.50
N PRO A 407 0.50 -21.60 12.53
CA PRO A 407 1.77 -21.27 13.16
C PRO A 407 2.98 -21.60 12.26
N GLU A 408 4.12 -20.97 12.58
CA GLU A 408 5.41 -21.42 12.10
C GLU A 408 5.84 -22.69 12.85
N PRO A 409 6.38 -23.70 12.14
CA PRO A 409 6.93 -24.87 12.80
C PRO A 409 8.05 -24.53 13.80
N GLY A 410 7.93 -25.06 15.01
CA GLY A 410 8.93 -24.90 16.06
C GLY A 410 8.80 -23.62 16.92
N VAL A 411 7.78 -22.79 16.67
CA VAL A 411 7.46 -21.59 17.46
C VAL A 411 5.95 -21.47 17.73
N GLU A 412 5.26 -22.59 17.84
CA GLU A 412 3.81 -22.69 18.06
C GLU A 412 3.36 -21.93 19.31
N ASP A 413 4.16 -21.98 20.38
CA ASP A 413 3.88 -21.26 21.63
C ASP A 413 3.86 -19.73 21.44
N HIS A 414 4.77 -19.20 20.61
CA HIS A 414 4.77 -17.78 20.26
C HIS A 414 3.52 -17.40 19.48
N HIS A 415 3.12 -18.24 18.54
CA HIS A 415 1.94 -18.02 17.73
C HIS A 415 0.66 -18.07 18.57
N PHE A 416 0.54 -19.06 19.47
CA PHE A 416 -0.57 -19.17 20.41
C PHE A 416 -0.66 -17.94 21.31
N ALA A 417 0.47 -17.48 21.86
CA ALA A 417 0.52 -16.27 22.68
C ALA A 417 0.11 -15.03 21.86
N LEU A 418 0.52 -14.93 20.59
CA LEU A 418 0.17 -13.83 19.70
C LEU A 418 -1.34 -13.76 19.46
N LEU A 419 -1.97 -14.88 19.06
CA LEU A 419 -3.41 -14.97 18.82
C LEU A 419 -4.22 -14.74 20.12
N THR A 420 -3.77 -15.29 21.23
CA THR A 420 -4.41 -15.10 22.53
C THR A 420 -4.40 -13.63 22.94
N ASN A 421 -3.28 -12.93 22.73
CA ASN A 421 -3.19 -11.49 22.96
C ASN A 421 -4.16 -10.70 22.06
N MET A 422 -4.23 -11.01 20.76
CA MET A 422 -5.18 -10.37 19.84
C MET A 422 -6.63 -10.53 20.32
N LEU A 423 -7.04 -11.76 20.62
CA LEU A 423 -8.39 -12.05 21.07
C LEU A 423 -8.71 -11.37 22.42
N ALA A 424 -7.75 -11.37 23.34
CA ALA A 424 -7.88 -10.69 24.62
C ALA A 424 -8.07 -9.18 24.44
N GLN A 425 -7.32 -8.54 23.52
CA GLN A 425 -7.47 -7.12 23.25
C GLN A 425 -8.83 -6.82 22.60
N ALA A 426 -9.26 -7.60 21.61
CA ALA A 426 -10.57 -7.41 20.97
C ALA A 426 -11.72 -7.55 22.00
N ASN A 427 -11.60 -8.50 22.93
CA ASN A 427 -12.58 -8.66 24.02
C ASN A 427 -12.51 -7.48 25.00
N ALA A 428 -11.31 -7.08 25.45
CA ALA A 428 -11.14 -5.99 26.40
C ALA A 428 -11.62 -4.63 25.82
N PHE A 429 -11.46 -4.39 24.54
CA PHE A 429 -12.01 -3.21 23.85
C PHE A 429 -13.54 -3.20 23.88
N MET A 430 -14.18 -4.34 23.71
CA MET A 430 -15.64 -4.47 23.79
C MET A 430 -16.16 -4.35 25.23
N GLU A 431 -15.59 -5.12 26.16
CA GLU A 431 -16.09 -5.23 27.53
C GLU A 431 -15.75 -4.03 28.40
N GLY A 432 -14.49 -3.57 28.35
CA GLY A 432 -13.93 -2.64 29.31
C GLY A 432 -13.66 -3.27 30.70
N SER A 433 -13.28 -2.44 31.66
CA SER A 433 -13.16 -2.87 33.06
C SER A 433 -14.50 -2.73 33.78
N GLN A 434 -14.92 -3.78 34.49
CA GLN A 434 -16.23 -3.83 35.18
C GLN A 434 -16.24 -3.10 36.54
N GLU A 435 -15.09 -2.58 37.00
CA GLU A 435 -14.87 -2.32 38.43
C GLU A 435 -15.45 -1.02 39.00
N SER A 436 -15.99 -0.06 38.21
CA SER A 436 -16.65 1.06 38.87
C SER A 436 -17.69 1.79 38.01
N SER A 437 -18.76 2.23 38.68
CA SER A 437 -19.70 3.25 38.18
C SER A 437 -19.10 4.66 38.17
N ARG A 438 -17.85 4.84 38.60
CA ARG A 438 -17.09 6.08 38.61
C ARG A 438 -15.89 5.95 37.67
N LEU A 439 -15.67 6.98 36.85
CA LEU A 439 -14.44 7.11 36.10
C LEU A 439 -13.29 7.34 37.09
N ASP A 440 -12.43 6.35 37.24
CA ASP A 440 -11.18 6.44 37.96
C ASP A 440 -10.01 6.25 36.97
N PRO A 441 -8.76 6.53 37.36
CA PRO A 441 -7.60 6.38 36.47
C PRO A 441 -7.36 4.96 35.93
N TYR A 442 -8.01 3.95 36.53
CA TYR A 442 -7.88 2.53 36.15
C TYR A 442 -9.02 2.06 35.24
N SER A 443 -10.06 2.88 35.05
CA SER A 443 -11.25 2.49 34.28
C SER A 443 -11.00 2.46 32.79
N CYS A 444 -11.29 1.33 32.16
CA CYS A 444 -11.40 1.20 30.70
C CYS A 444 -12.89 1.19 30.32
N PRO A 445 -13.40 2.18 29.62
CA PRO A 445 -14.85 2.29 29.37
C PRO A 445 -15.43 1.16 28.52
N GLY A 446 -14.59 0.47 27.73
CA GLY A 446 -15.06 -0.52 26.76
C GLY A 446 -15.85 0.10 25.62
N ASN A 447 -16.74 -0.69 25.01
CA ASN A 447 -17.58 -0.28 23.88
C ASN A 447 -16.79 0.26 22.68
N ARG A 448 -15.57 -0.28 22.46
CA ARG A 448 -14.68 0.06 21.34
C ARG A 448 -14.83 -0.99 20.27
N PRO A 449 -15.12 -0.58 19.03
CA PRO A 449 -15.44 -1.51 17.95
C PRO A 449 -14.20 -2.12 17.32
N SER A 450 -14.32 -3.38 16.90
CA SER A 450 -13.30 -4.03 16.10
C SER A 450 -13.86 -5.08 15.15
N SER A 451 -13.23 -5.20 13.98
CA SER A 451 -13.31 -6.40 13.12
C SER A 451 -12.15 -7.33 13.46
N THR A 452 -12.35 -8.62 13.26
CA THR A 452 -11.28 -9.62 13.29
C THR A 452 -11.23 -10.33 11.94
N LEU A 453 -10.10 -10.22 11.25
CA LEU A 453 -9.85 -10.80 9.95
C LEU A 453 -8.79 -11.88 10.08
N LEU A 454 -9.17 -13.13 9.87
CA LEU A 454 -8.29 -14.29 9.99
C LEU A 454 -7.98 -14.85 8.62
N LEU A 455 -6.70 -15.10 8.36
CA LEU A 455 -6.23 -15.87 7.22
C LEU A 455 -5.97 -17.30 7.69
N ASP A 456 -6.40 -18.30 6.92
CA ASP A 456 -6.07 -19.71 7.25
C ASP A 456 -4.54 -19.89 7.33
N GLU A 457 -3.83 -19.28 6.39
CA GLU A 457 -2.36 -19.19 6.33
C GLU A 457 -1.96 -17.95 5.53
N LEU A 458 -0.83 -17.32 5.83
CA LEU A 458 -0.27 -16.25 5.01
C LEU A 458 0.46 -16.85 3.80
N THR A 459 -0.33 -17.11 2.75
CA THR A 459 0.12 -17.59 1.43
C THR A 459 0.02 -16.46 0.40
N PRO A 460 0.65 -16.59 -0.78
CA PRO A 460 0.45 -15.64 -1.88
C PRO A 460 -1.04 -15.47 -2.23
N ARG A 461 -1.80 -16.57 -2.32
CA ARG A 461 -3.25 -16.55 -2.59
C ARG A 461 -4.02 -15.72 -1.54
N ASN A 462 -3.82 -15.99 -0.27
CA ASN A 462 -4.56 -15.31 0.80
C ASN A 462 -4.13 -13.84 0.95
N LEU A 463 -2.86 -13.51 0.69
CA LEU A 463 -2.41 -12.12 0.62
C LEU A 463 -3.08 -11.39 -0.54
N GLY A 464 -3.15 -12.02 -1.71
CA GLY A 464 -3.85 -11.47 -2.88
C GLY A 464 -5.32 -11.16 -2.59
N ALA A 465 -6.03 -12.11 -1.99
CA ALA A 465 -7.42 -11.94 -1.58
C ALA A 465 -7.59 -10.81 -0.54
N LEU A 466 -6.69 -10.72 0.45
CA LEU A 466 -6.71 -9.65 1.46
C LEU A 466 -6.54 -8.27 0.85
N ILE A 467 -5.61 -8.11 -0.08
CA ILE A 467 -5.38 -6.82 -0.75
C ILE A 467 -6.59 -6.43 -1.60
N ALA A 468 -7.12 -7.36 -2.41
CA ALA A 468 -8.30 -7.12 -3.23
C ALA A 468 -9.54 -6.78 -2.39
N LEU A 469 -9.69 -7.40 -1.22
CA LEU A 469 -10.73 -7.05 -0.24
C LEU A 469 -10.69 -5.56 0.12
N TYR A 470 -9.52 -5.02 0.47
CA TYR A 470 -9.37 -3.60 0.82
C TYR A 470 -9.51 -2.68 -0.40
N GLU A 471 -9.03 -3.09 -1.58
CA GLU A 471 -9.24 -2.33 -2.82
C GLU A 471 -10.74 -2.14 -3.09
N HIS A 472 -11.53 -3.22 -2.98
CA HIS A 472 -12.98 -3.17 -3.18
C HIS A 472 -13.71 -2.42 -2.05
N LYS A 473 -13.28 -2.57 -0.78
CA LYS A 473 -13.80 -1.76 0.33
C LYS A 473 -13.67 -0.26 0.03
N VAL A 474 -12.51 0.18 -0.39
CA VAL A 474 -12.23 1.59 -0.74
C VAL A 474 -13.08 2.05 -1.91
N PHE A 475 -13.22 1.21 -2.94
CA PHE A 475 -14.09 1.49 -4.09
C PHE A 475 -15.56 1.67 -3.66
N VAL A 476 -16.09 0.75 -2.86
CA VAL A 476 -17.50 0.82 -2.38
C VAL A 476 -17.73 2.10 -1.60
N GLN A 477 -16.82 2.48 -0.71
CA GLN A 477 -16.92 3.74 0.03
C GLN A 477 -16.93 4.95 -0.92
N GLY A 478 -16.04 4.97 -1.91
CA GLY A 478 -15.99 6.02 -2.92
C GLY A 478 -17.28 6.15 -3.73
N VAL A 479 -17.90 5.02 -4.08
CA VAL A 479 -19.20 5.00 -4.78
C VAL A 479 -20.31 5.58 -3.90
N ILE A 480 -20.39 5.16 -2.64
CA ILE A 480 -21.44 5.64 -1.72
C ILE A 480 -21.25 7.15 -1.44
N TRP A 481 -20.01 7.61 -1.25
CA TRP A 481 -19.69 9.04 -1.11
C TRP A 481 -19.74 9.82 -2.43
N ASN A 482 -20.00 9.15 -3.54
CA ASN A 482 -20.03 9.75 -4.89
C ASN A 482 -18.76 10.56 -5.21
N ILE A 483 -17.59 10.06 -4.84
CA ILE A 483 -16.28 10.69 -5.08
C ILE A 483 -15.45 9.89 -6.08
N ASN A 484 -14.44 10.52 -6.71
CA ASN A 484 -13.51 9.82 -7.59
C ASN A 484 -12.35 9.21 -6.78
N SER A 485 -12.36 7.89 -6.59
CA SER A 485 -11.34 7.17 -5.83
C SER A 485 -10.05 6.89 -6.65
N PHE A 486 -9.97 7.29 -7.91
CA PHE A 486 -8.91 6.83 -8.83
C PHE A 486 -7.97 7.92 -9.33
N ASP A 487 -8.20 9.18 -8.94
CA ASP A 487 -7.29 10.30 -9.17
C ASP A 487 -6.53 10.71 -7.89
N GLN A 488 -5.60 11.67 -8.03
CA GLN A 488 -4.78 12.18 -6.92
C GLN A 488 -4.31 13.62 -7.15
N TRP A 489 -5.20 14.54 -7.51
CA TRP A 489 -4.87 15.92 -7.82
C TRP A 489 -4.17 16.66 -6.67
N GLY A 490 -4.45 16.30 -5.42
CA GLY A 490 -3.82 16.90 -4.24
C GLY A 490 -2.28 16.77 -4.21
N VAL A 491 -1.74 15.65 -4.69
CA VAL A 491 -0.27 15.45 -4.73
C VAL A 491 0.40 16.14 -5.93
N GLN A 492 -0.35 16.52 -6.97
CA GLN A 492 0.22 17.21 -8.14
C GLN A 492 0.60 18.66 -7.83
N LEU A 493 -0.13 19.33 -6.95
CA LEU A 493 0.16 20.72 -6.55
C LEU A 493 1.56 20.85 -5.93
N GLY A 494 1.88 19.99 -4.98
CA GLY A 494 3.20 19.99 -4.32
C GLY A 494 4.34 19.74 -5.32
N LYS A 495 4.17 18.79 -6.26
CA LYS A 495 5.17 18.51 -7.30
C LYS A 495 5.42 19.70 -8.22
N ARG A 496 4.35 20.41 -8.62
CA ARG A 496 4.48 21.62 -9.45
C ARG A 496 5.24 22.71 -8.71
N ILE A 497 4.88 23.00 -7.47
CA ILE A 497 5.56 24.02 -6.66
C ILE A 497 7.03 23.63 -6.40
N ALA A 498 7.32 22.35 -6.15
CA ALA A 498 8.70 21.87 -5.98
C ALA A 498 9.54 22.09 -7.26
N GLY A 499 8.97 21.86 -8.45
CA GLY A 499 9.59 22.21 -9.73
C GLY A 499 9.89 23.70 -9.84
N GLU A 500 8.91 24.56 -9.57
CA GLU A 500 9.06 26.01 -9.60
C GLU A 500 10.14 26.51 -8.63
N ILE A 501 10.22 25.94 -7.44
CA ILE A 501 11.27 26.23 -6.44
C ILE A 501 12.63 25.78 -6.97
N SER A 502 12.72 24.57 -7.53
CA SER A 502 13.98 24.01 -8.02
C SER A 502 14.56 24.83 -9.19
N GLU A 503 13.72 25.26 -10.12
CA GLU A 503 14.11 26.07 -11.26
C GLU A 503 14.58 27.48 -10.86
N ARG A 504 14.02 28.03 -9.79
CA ARG A 504 14.26 29.42 -9.34
C ARG A 504 15.04 29.50 -8.02
N ILE A 505 15.72 28.42 -7.63
CA ILE A 505 16.41 28.38 -6.35
C ILE A 505 17.47 29.47 -6.22
N ASP A 506 18.08 29.91 -7.31
CA ASP A 506 19.10 30.97 -7.36
C ASP A 506 18.51 32.38 -7.52
N GLU A 507 17.22 32.51 -7.82
CA GLU A 507 16.57 33.79 -8.01
C GLU A 507 15.97 34.30 -6.67
N GLN A 508 16.02 35.62 -6.44
CA GLN A 508 15.25 36.26 -5.36
C GLN A 508 13.79 36.44 -5.82
N SER A 509 13.06 35.33 -5.95
CA SER A 509 11.67 35.38 -6.37
C SER A 509 10.79 35.96 -5.25
N GLN A 510 9.96 36.95 -5.57
CA GLN A 510 8.96 37.53 -4.67
C GLN A 510 7.62 36.78 -4.70
N ASP A 511 7.54 35.68 -5.46
CA ASP A 511 6.30 34.93 -5.71
C ASP A 511 5.88 34.02 -4.55
N PHE A 512 6.74 33.83 -3.55
CA PHE A 512 6.46 33.01 -2.36
C PHE A 512 6.22 33.87 -1.13
N ASP A 513 5.50 33.33 -0.16
CA ASP A 513 5.31 33.96 1.15
C ASP A 513 6.64 34.16 1.90
N ALA A 514 6.64 35.04 2.90
CA ALA A 514 7.85 35.41 3.64
C ALA A 514 8.52 34.22 4.37
N SER A 515 7.75 33.22 4.82
CA SER A 515 8.29 32.00 5.45
C SER A 515 9.05 31.16 4.44
N THR A 516 8.44 30.87 3.29
CA THR A 516 9.07 30.11 2.21
C THR A 516 10.34 30.80 1.70
N GLN A 517 10.29 32.14 1.48
CA GLN A 517 11.46 32.92 1.10
C GLN A 517 12.59 32.85 2.12
N GLY A 518 12.25 32.99 3.43
CA GLY A 518 13.23 32.88 4.51
C GLY A 518 13.90 31.51 4.59
N LEU A 519 13.13 30.44 4.43
CA LEU A 519 13.64 29.07 4.42
C LEU A 519 14.51 28.79 3.18
N LEU A 520 14.09 29.25 2.01
CA LEU A 520 14.89 29.13 0.77
C LEU A 520 16.23 29.84 0.90
N LYS A 521 16.29 31.00 1.56
CA LYS A 521 17.55 31.71 1.83
C LYS A 521 18.50 30.83 2.65
N LEU A 522 18.01 30.19 3.73
CA LEU A 522 18.82 29.30 4.57
C LEU A 522 19.33 28.08 3.78
N VAL A 523 18.49 27.51 2.91
CA VAL A 523 18.87 26.39 2.02
C VAL A 523 19.98 26.83 1.08
N ARG A 524 19.84 27.96 0.38
CA ARG A 524 20.87 28.49 -0.56
C ARG A 524 22.21 28.71 0.14
N GLU A 525 22.22 29.35 1.30
CA GLU A 525 23.44 29.61 2.07
C GLU A 525 24.22 28.34 2.38
N ARG A 526 23.53 27.23 2.61
CA ARG A 526 24.17 25.93 2.86
C ARG A 526 24.67 25.25 1.58
N PHE A 527 23.91 25.32 0.48
CA PHE A 527 24.34 24.73 -0.80
C PHE A 527 25.54 25.47 -1.41
N THR A 528 25.59 26.81 -1.35
CA THR A 528 26.76 27.59 -1.83
C THR A 528 27.99 27.34 -1.00
N THR A 529 27.88 27.13 0.31
CA THR A 529 29.01 26.81 1.21
C THR A 529 29.60 25.42 0.91
N SER A 530 28.77 24.45 0.52
CA SER A 530 29.23 23.09 0.21
C SER A 530 29.91 22.99 -1.17
N GLN A 531 29.56 23.82 -2.13
CA GLN A 531 30.23 23.89 -3.44
C GLN A 531 31.57 24.64 -3.35
N GLY A 532 31.74 25.59 -2.43
CA GLY A 532 32.99 26.31 -2.19
C GLY A 532 34.03 25.52 -1.40
N ALA A 533 33.64 24.49 -0.65
CA ALA A 533 34.54 23.64 0.13
C ALA A 533 35.12 22.45 -0.68
N GLY A 534 34.66 22.22 -1.92
CA GLY A 534 35.11 21.14 -2.79
C GLY A 534 36.25 21.51 -3.76
N GLY A 535 36.73 22.74 -3.74
CA GLY A 535 37.79 23.24 -4.64
C GLY A 535 39.07 23.57 -3.90
N ASP A 536 39.76 22.63 -3.33
CA ASP A 536 41.22 22.54 -3.22
C ASP A 536 41.64 21.32 -2.35
N THR A 537 41.70 20.17 -2.96
CA THR A 537 42.47 19.04 -2.42
C THR A 537 43.48 18.63 -3.47
N THR A 538 44.61 19.37 -3.51
CA THR A 538 45.87 18.79 -3.99
C THR A 538 46.13 17.53 -3.17
N PRO A 539 46.48 16.40 -3.79
CA PRO A 539 46.82 15.19 -3.06
C PRO A 539 48.04 15.44 -2.18
N ALA A 540 47.90 15.32 -0.88
CA ALA A 540 49.04 15.31 0.01
C ALA A 540 49.91 14.08 -0.28
N ASP A 541 51.21 14.30 -0.51
CA ASP A 541 52.20 13.25 -0.69
C ASP A 541 52.17 12.21 0.44
N PRO A 542 52.32 10.92 0.11
CA PRO A 542 52.30 9.86 1.13
C PRO A 542 53.51 9.98 2.06
N PRO A 543 53.33 9.81 3.39
CA PRO A 543 54.41 9.96 4.35
C PRO A 543 55.51 8.90 4.11
N ALA A 544 56.74 9.35 4.03
CA ALA A 544 57.94 8.56 3.85
C ALA A 544 58.06 7.42 4.89
N LYS A 545 58.24 6.19 4.42
CA LYS A 545 58.47 5.01 5.24
C LYS A 545 59.75 5.18 6.10
N LYS A 546 59.60 5.35 7.39
CA LYS A 546 60.73 5.24 8.34
C LYS A 546 61.17 3.77 8.43
N ASN A 547 62.34 3.48 7.88
CA ASN A 547 63.09 2.24 8.07
C ASN A 547 63.59 2.13 9.53
N THR A 548 62.93 1.35 10.35
CA THR A 548 63.49 0.93 11.64
C THR A 548 64.17 -0.44 11.49
N ARG A 549 65.49 -0.44 11.28
CA ARG A 549 66.30 -1.61 11.43
C ARG A 549 66.41 -1.97 12.95
N SER A 550 65.79 -3.09 13.26
CA SER A 550 65.95 -3.75 14.56
C SER A 550 67.39 -4.33 14.65
N LYS A 551 68.20 -3.84 15.58
CA LYS A 551 69.40 -4.53 16.05
C LYS A 551 68.97 -5.55 17.12
N ARG A 552 69.09 -6.85 16.80
CA ARG A 552 69.24 -7.90 17.80
C ARG A 552 70.63 -7.83 18.37
N LYS A 553 70.77 -7.81 19.69
CA LYS A 553 71.96 -8.31 20.42
C LYS A 553 71.55 -8.92 21.76
N ALA A 554 72.04 -10.15 21.94
CA ALA A 554 72.30 -10.96 23.12
C ALA A 554 71.11 -11.35 23.99
#